data_a6df3fec0538eb0767b0b31676bbee3d
#
_entry.id   a6df3fec0538eb0767b0b31676bbee3d
#
_cell.length_a   1.000
_cell.length_b   1.000
_cell.length_c   1.000
_cell.angle_alpha   90.00
_cell.angle_beta   90.00
_cell.angle_gamma   90.00
#
_symmetry.space_group_name_H-M   'P 1'
#
loop_
_entity.id
_entity.type
_entity.pdbx_description
1 polymer ?
#
loop_
_entity_poly.entity_id
_entity_poly.type
_entity_poly.pdbx_seq_one_letter_code
_entity_poly.pdbx_strand_id
1 'polypeptide(L)'
;MVRNIHQYHSCGNIHCPGCGGASRDQWVEDRMGELLPTTYFHLVFTLPQELRSLCMGNRKLLFGLLFEAARHTIITLAKDKKYIGGTPGIVSILHTHGQDLSFHPHTHNIVSGGGIDGAGKWIKE
;
A
#
# COMPACT_ATOMS: atom_id res chain seq x y z
N MET A 1 -5.39 -8.30 -5.27
CA MET A 1 -3.99 -8.56 -5.65
C MET A 1 -3.11 -7.43 -5.18
N VAL A 2 -2.01 -7.75 -4.55
CA VAL A 2 -1.04 -6.73 -4.12
C VAL A 2 -0.10 -6.44 -5.29
N ARG A 3 0.04 -5.17 -5.65
CA ARG A 3 0.96 -4.78 -6.69
C ARG A 3 2.28 -4.32 -6.09
N ASN A 4 3.37 -4.67 -6.77
CA ASN A 4 4.68 -4.19 -6.40
C ASN A 4 4.83 -2.72 -6.80
N ILE A 5 5.57 -1.98 -6.00
CA ILE A 5 5.90 -0.60 -6.30
C ILE A 5 6.91 -0.59 -7.44
N HIS A 6 6.67 0.28 -8.41
CA HIS A 6 7.60 0.46 -9.51
C HIS A 6 8.93 1.00 -9.00
N GLN A 7 10.04 0.40 -9.44
CA GLN A 7 11.36 0.84 -9.02
C GLN A 7 11.96 1.81 -10.02
N TYR A 8 12.55 2.88 -9.52
CA TYR A 8 13.24 3.88 -10.33
C TYR A 8 14.74 3.82 -10.12
N HIS A 9 15.47 3.97 -11.21
CA HIS A 9 16.90 4.11 -11.16
C HIS A 9 17.23 5.59 -11.07
N SER A 10 17.45 6.07 -9.85
CA SER A 10 17.81 7.47 -9.59
C SER A 10 19.28 7.56 -9.20
N CYS A 11 19.77 8.78 -9.01
CA CYS A 11 21.13 8.99 -8.54
C CYS A 11 21.33 8.56 -7.08
N GLY A 12 20.28 8.14 -6.42
CA GLY A 12 20.31 7.70 -5.03
C GLY A 12 20.33 8.83 -4.01
N ASN A 13 20.35 10.06 -4.45
CA ASN A 13 20.34 11.21 -3.56
C ASN A 13 18.91 11.70 -3.37
N ILE A 14 18.40 11.56 -2.14
CA ILE A 14 17.03 11.96 -1.81
C ILE A 14 16.80 13.47 -1.94
N HIS A 15 17.87 14.25 -1.96
CA HIS A 15 17.79 15.70 -2.11
C HIS A 15 17.90 16.16 -3.56
N CYS A 16 18.07 15.23 -4.52
CA CYS A 16 18.15 15.59 -5.91
C CYS A 16 16.75 15.94 -6.45
N PRO A 17 16.47 17.22 -6.75
CA PRO A 17 15.13 17.59 -7.19
C PRO A 17 14.76 16.97 -8.54
N GLY A 18 15.74 16.75 -9.42
CA GLY A 18 15.48 16.13 -10.71
C GLY A 18 15.10 14.68 -10.58
N CYS A 19 15.90 13.89 -9.86
CA CYS A 19 15.64 12.46 -9.70
C CYS A 19 14.41 12.22 -8.82
N GLY A 20 14.30 12.92 -7.69
CA GLY A 20 13.20 12.73 -6.76
C GLY A 20 11.86 13.16 -7.34
N GLY A 21 11.80 14.34 -7.94
CA GLY A 21 10.57 14.88 -8.52
C GLY A 21 10.11 14.08 -9.74
N ALA A 22 11.03 13.82 -10.68
CA ALA A 22 10.71 13.08 -11.90
C ALA A 22 10.26 11.65 -11.60
N SER A 23 10.94 10.98 -10.66
CA SER A 23 10.56 9.62 -10.27
C SER A 23 9.17 9.57 -9.66
N ARG A 24 8.86 10.55 -8.81
CA ARG A 24 7.54 10.64 -8.17
C ARG A 24 6.45 10.86 -9.20
N ASP A 25 6.66 11.80 -10.12
CA ASP A 25 5.68 12.14 -11.15
C ASP A 25 5.42 10.95 -12.07
N GLN A 26 6.48 10.25 -12.47
CA GLN A 26 6.35 9.05 -13.29
C GLN A 26 5.60 7.96 -12.55
N TRP A 27 5.91 7.76 -11.28
CA TRP A 27 5.20 6.77 -10.47
C TRP A 27 3.70 7.08 -10.40
N VAL A 28 3.34 8.35 -10.19
CA VAL A 28 1.94 8.78 -10.12
C VAL A 28 1.25 8.52 -11.46
N GLU A 29 1.87 8.88 -12.58
CA GLU A 29 1.31 8.62 -13.90
C GLU A 29 1.09 7.14 -14.15
N ASP A 30 2.06 6.30 -13.79
CA ASP A 30 1.96 4.86 -13.94
C ASP A 30 0.78 4.29 -13.13
N ARG A 31 0.62 4.78 -11.89
CA ARG A 31 -0.49 4.33 -11.04
C ARG A 31 -1.84 4.81 -11.57
N MET A 32 -1.91 6.02 -12.07
CA MET A 32 -3.15 6.54 -12.66
C MET A 32 -3.55 5.76 -13.91
N GLY A 33 -2.58 5.34 -14.72
CA GLY A 33 -2.85 4.52 -15.89
C GLY A 33 -3.35 3.12 -15.56
N GLU A 34 -3.14 2.66 -14.33
CA GLU A 34 -3.61 1.35 -13.85
C GLU A 34 -4.97 1.41 -13.17
N LEU A 35 -5.53 2.60 -12.96
CA LEU A 35 -6.79 2.75 -12.26
C LEU A 35 -7.95 2.15 -13.05
N LEU A 36 -8.75 1.37 -12.35
CA LEU A 36 -9.98 0.82 -12.89
C LEU A 36 -11.12 1.83 -12.70
N PRO A 37 -12.17 1.77 -13.53
CA PRO A 37 -13.33 2.68 -13.40
C PRO A 37 -14.21 2.27 -12.21
N THR A 38 -13.68 2.36 -11.01
CA THR A 38 -14.35 1.99 -9.77
C THR A 38 -13.94 2.95 -8.66
N THR A 39 -14.67 2.90 -7.55
CA THR A 39 -14.30 3.63 -6.35
C THR A 39 -13.05 3.03 -5.73
N TYR A 40 -12.24 3.86 -5.10
CA TYR A 40 -11.07 3.43 -4.36
C TYR A 40 -11.17 3.87 -2.91
N PHE A 41 -10.65 3.03 -2.01
CA PHE A 41 -10.59 3.34 -0.59
C PHE A 41 -9.13 3.48 -0.17
N HIS A 42 -8.88 4.45 0.69
CA HIS A 42 -7.56 4.67 1.27
C HIS A 42 -7.58 4.19 2.72
N LEU A 43 -6.86 3.11 2.99
CA LEU A 43 -6.76 2.52 4.32
C LEU A 43 -5.35 2.65 4.85
N VAL A 44 -5.22 3.07 6.10
CA VAL A 44 -3.91 3.23 6.76
C VAL A 44 -3.79 2.22 7.89
N PHE A 45 -2.69 1.46 7.88
CA PHE A 45 -2.36 0.52 8.94
C PHE A 45 -1.10 1.01 9.63
N THR A 46 -1.14 1.12 10.95
CA THR A 46 -0.03 1.63 11.74
C THR A 46 0.55 0.55 12.63
N LEU A 47 1.87 0.62 12.86
CA LEU A 47 2.52 -0.22 13.84
C LEU A 47 2.21 0.34 15.24
N PRO A 48 1.73 -0.50 16.19
CA PRO A 48 1.49 -0.04 17.56
C PRO A 48 2.74 0.58 18.17
N GLN A 49 2.55 1.62 18.99
CA GLN A 49 3.65 2.34 19.60
C GLN A 49 4.56 1.41 20.40
N GLU A 50 3.99 0.42 21.06
CA GLU A 50 4.71 -0.54 21.89
C GLU A 50 5.70 -1.38 21.08
N LEU A 51 5.51 -1.50 19.78
CA LEU A 51 6.37 -2.28 18.90
C LEU A 51 7.39 -1.44 18.14
N ARG A 52 7.36 -0.11 18.29
CA ARG A 52 8.25 0.76 17.51
C ARG A 52 9.73 0.58 17.84
N SER A 53 10.05 0.45 19.12
CA SER A 53 11.44 0.22 19.52
C SER A 53 11.95 -1.14 19.05
N LEU A 54 11.11 -2.17 19.12
CA LEU A 54 11.44 -3.49 18.59
C LEU A 54 11.64 -3.40 17.07
N CYS A 55 10.81 -2.62 16.38
CA CYS A 55 10.92 -2.43 14.95
C CYS A 55 12.25 -1.78 14.55
N MET A 56 12.73 -0.82 15.32
CA MET A 56 14.00 -0.15 15.02
C MET A 56 15.17 -1.13 14.96
N GLY A 57 15.14 -2.17 15.78
CA GLY A 57 16.17 -3.22 15.74
C GLY A 57 15.90 -4.34 14.74
N ASN A 58 14.69 -4.40 14.18
CA ASN A 58 14.25 -5.49 13.30
C ASN A 58 13.40 -4.97 12.15
N ARG A 59 13.87 -3.94 11.47
CA ARG A 59 13.06 -3.21 10.46
C ARG A 59 12.51 -4.12 9.37
N LYS A 60 13.36 -4.94 8.78
CA LYS A 60 12.95 -5.80 7.67
C LYS A 60 11.83 -6.75 8.07
N LEU A 61 11.97 -7.36 9.26
CA LEU A 61 10.97 -8.29 9.77
C LEU A 61 9.65 -7.57 10.09
N LEU A 62 9.72 -6.49 10.85
CA LEU A 62 8.52 -5.79 11.31
C LEU A 62 7.80 -5.07 10.16
N PHE A 63 8.53 -4.50 9.20
CA PHE A 63 7.90 -3.90 8.02
C PHE A 63 7.21 -4.97 7.17
N GLY A 64 7.85 -6.14 7.00
CA GLY A 64 7.23 -7.26 6.29
C GLY A 64 5.96 -7.74 6.97
N LEU A 65 5.98 -7.84 8.30
CA LEU A 65 4.79 -8.22 9.08
C LEU A 65 3.68 -7.18 8.96
N LEU A 66 4.03 -5.89 8.94
CA LEU A 66 3.04 -4.82 8.79
C LEU A 66 2.35 -4.90 7.42
N PHE A 67 3.11 -5.07 6.34
CA PHE A 67 2.54 -5.27 5.01
C PHE A 67 1.65 -6.51 4.97
N GLU A 68 2.13 -7.62 5.52
CA GLU A 68 1.40 -8.89 5.49
C GLU A 68 0.11 -8.82 6.30
N ALA A 69 0.14 -8.19 7.47
CA ALA A 69 -1.05 -8.00 8.29
C ALA A 69 -2.09 -7.13 7.60
N ALA A 70 -1.64 -6.03 6.97
CA ALA A 70 -2.53 -5.15 6.23
C ALA A 70 -3.17 -5.88 5.04
N ARG A 71 -2.35 -6.58 4.24
CA ARG A 71 -2.83 -7.35 3.10
C ARG A 71 -3.84 -8.43 3.53
N HIS A 72 -3.49 -9.20 4.54
CA HIS A 72 -4.35 -10.28 5.04
C HIS A 72 -5.69 -9.74 5.52
N THR A 73 -5.67 -8.65 6.27
CA THR A 73 -6.89 -8.01 6.78
C THR A 73 -7.78 -7.53 5.64
N ILE A 74 -7.20 -6.80 4.68
CA ILE A 74 -7.95 -6.25 3.56
C ILE A 74 -8.57 -7.37 2.72
N ILE A 75 -7.78 -8.40 2.37
CA ILE A 75 -8.27 -9.50 1.54
C ILE A 75 -9.34 -10.31 2.28
N THR A 76 -9.14 -10.57 3.56
CA THR A 76 -10.12 -11.31 4.36
C THR A 76 -11.47 -10.59 4.43
N LEU A 77 -11.45 -9.29 4.69
CA LEU A 77 -12.67 -8.50 4.73
C LEU A 77 -13.30 -8.39 3.35
N ALA A 78 -12.50 -8.21 2.31
CA ALA A 78 -13.03 -8.05 0.95
C ALA A 78 -13.73 -9.30 0.43
N LYS A 79 -13.30 -10.48 0.86
CA LYS A 79 -13.95 -11.74 0.47
C LYS A 79 -15.36 -11.90 1.03
N ASP A 80 -15.67 -11.20 2.12
CA ASP A 80 -17.01 -11.23 2.69
C ASP A 80 -17.97 -10.53 1.73
N LYS A 81 -19.07 -11.20 1.41
CA LYS A 81 -20.11 -10.68 0.50
C LYS A 81 -20.73 -9.38 1.02
N LYS A 82 -20.64 -9.14 2.32
CA LYS A 82 -21.10 -7.89 2.93
C LYS A 82 -20.33 -6.68 2.39
N TYR A 83 -19.07 -6.88 1.98
CA TYR A 83 -18.22 -5.83 1.43
C TYR A 83 -18.11 -5.95 -0.08
N ILE A 84 -17.24 -6.84 -0.57
CA ILE A 84 -17.02 -6.99 -2.01
C ILE A 84 -17.41 -8.39 -2.50
N GLY A 85 -17.05 -9.43 -1.76
CA GLY A 85 -17.26 -10.81 -2.16
C GLY A 85 -16.24 -11.31 -3.17
N GLY A 86 -15.08 -10.68 -3.22
CA GLY A 86 -14.02 -11.04 -4.17
C GLY A 86 -12.66 -10.51 -3.73
N THR A 87 -11.67 -10.69 -4.59
CA THR A 87 -10.30 -10.24 -4.34
C THR A 87 -10.09 -8.86 -4.98
N PRO A 88 -9.83 -7.82 -4.18
CA PRO A 88 -9.64 -6.46 -4.71
C PRO A 88 -8.21 -6.26 -5.22
N GLY A 89 -8.01 -5.18 -5.97
CA GLY A 89 -6.69 -4.67 -6.26
C GLY A 89 -6.20 -3.82 -5.10
N ILE A 90 -4.93 -3.98 -4.74
CA ILE A 90 -4.33 -3.25 -3.62
C ILE A 90 -2.98 -2.69 -4.05
N VAL A 91 -2.74 -1.42 -3.75
CA VAL A 91 -1.41 -0.81 -3.83
C VAL A 91 -1.04 -0.39 -2.42
N SER A 92 0.11 -0.89 -1.93
CA SER A 92 0.57 -0.62 -0.58
C SER A 92 1.88 0.14 -0.60
N ILE A 93 1.96 1.20 0.20
CA ILE A 93 3.15 2.05 0.30
C ILE A 93 3.52 2.18 1.77
N LEU A 94 4.80 1.95 2.08
CA LEU A 94 5.31 2.10 3.44
C LEU A 94 5.81 3.52 3.66
N HIS A 95 5.37 4.14 4.76
CA HIS A 95 5.94 5.36 5.31
C HIS A 95 6.54 5.03 6.67
N THR A 96 7.73 5.54 6.95
CA THR A 96 8.43 5.23 8.19
C THR A 96 8.37 6.33 9.23
N HIS A 97 7.97 7.53 8.84
CA HIS A 97 7.92 8.69 9.73
C HIS A 97 6.56 9.37 9.68
N GLY A 98 6.11 9.87 10.83
CA GLY A 98 4.91 10.69 10.93
C GLY A 98 5.17 12.12 10.48
N GLN A 99 4.13 12.96 10.55
CA GLN A 99 4.23 14.37 10.16
C GLN A 99 5.19 15.16 11.06
N ASP A 100 5.36 14.74 12.30
CA ASP A 100 6.30 15.31 13.25
C ASP A 100 7.72 14.74 13.12
N LEU A 101 7.97 13.95 12.08
CA LEU A 101 9.23 13.28 11.78
C LEU A 101 9.61 12.20 12.80
N SER A 102 8.73 11.85 13.74
CA SER A 102 8.96 10.72 14.63
C SER A 102 8.90 9.40 13.85
N PHE A 103 9.60 8.38 14.36
CA PHE A 103 9.54 7.05 13.77
C PHE A 103 8.14 6.45 13.98
N HIS A 104 7.39 6.39 12.91
CA HIS A 104 5.98 5.97 12.93
C HIS A 104 5.67 5.13 11.69
N PRO A 105 6.11 3.85 11.67
CA PRO A 105 5.85 2.99 10.52
C PRO A 105 4.36 2.80 10.27
N HIS A 106 3.95 3.05 9.04
CA HIS A 106 2.57 2.84 8.62
C HIS A 106 2.51 2.57 7.13
N THR A 107 1.49 1.84 6.70
CA THR A 107 1.26 1.59 5.29
C THR A 107 0.02 2.34 4.84
N HIS A 108 0.13 2.96 3.66
CA HIS A 108 -1.01 3.50 2.95
C HIS A 108 -1.43 2.47 1.91
N ASN A 109 -2.69 2.10 1.93
CA ASN A 109 -3.21 1.05 1.06
C ASN A 109 -4.36 1.61 0.24
N ILE A 110 -4.20 1.62 -1.07
CA ILE A 110 -5.25 2.02 -1.99
C ILE A 110 -5.93 0.74 -2.47
N VAL A 111 -7.21 0.60 -2.15
CA VAL A 111 -7.96 -0.64 -2.37
C VAL A 111 -9.11 -0.36 -3.32
N SER A 112 -9.25 -1.18 -4.37
CA SER A 112 -10.37 -1.03 -5.29
C SER A 112 -11.69 -1.35 -4.59
N GLY A 113 -12.76 -0.62 -4.94
CA GLY A 113 -14.10 -0.85 -4.41
C GLY A 113 -14.84 -2.01 -5.05
N GLY A 114 -14.14 -2.79 -5.88
CA GLY A 114 -14.63 -4.03 -6.43
C GLY A 114 -13.53 -5.05 -6.43
N GLY A 115 -13.81 -6.25 -6.90
CA GLY A 115 -12.85 -7.32 -6.90
C GLY A 115 -13.20 -8.42 -7.87
N ILE A 116 -12.36 -9.44 -7.95
CA ILE A 116 -12.57 -10.59 -8.82
C ILE A 116 -13.05 -11.75 -7.96
N ASP A 117 -14.20 -12.33 -8.33
CA ASP A 117 -14.76 -13.47 -7.61
C ASP A 117 -14.04 -14.80 -7.98
N GLY A 118 -14.49 -15.91 -7.39
CA GLY A 118 -13.88 -17.21 -7.63
C GLY A 118 -14.02 -17.70 -9.08
N ALA A 119 -14.92 -17.10 -9.86
CA ALA A 119 -15.11 -17.43 -11.27
C ALA A 119 -14.34 -16.49 -12.20
N GLY A 120 -13.55 -15.56 -11.65
CA GLY A 120 -12.78 -14.61 -12.44
C GLY A 120 -13.59 -13.40 -12.91
N LYS A 121 -14.79 -13.20 -12.38
CA LYS A 121 -15.67 -12.11 -12.77
C LYS A 121 -15.48 -10.90 -11.85
N TRP A 122 -15.50 -9.71 -12.42
CA TRP A 122 -15.44 -8.47 -11.67
C TRP A 122 -16.77 -8.21 -10.94
N ILE A 123 -16.67 -7.95 -9.64
CA ILE A 123 -17.82 -7.63 -8.79
C ILE A 123 -17.60 -6.22 -8.22
N LYS A 124 -18.62 -5.38 -8.32
CA LYS A 124 -18.62 -4.07 -7.67
C LYS A 124 -19.20 -4.17 -6.28
N GLU A 125 -18.74 -3.26 -5.43
CA GLU A 125 -19.33 -3.03 -4.12
C GLU A 125 -20.81 -2.67 -4.23
#